data_51ed9a56e2a628b0cf9fb9a519e3203b
#
_entry.id   51ed9a56e2a628b0cf9fb9a519e3203b
#
_cell.length_a   1.000
_cell.length_b   1.000
_cell.length_c   1.000
_cell.angle_alpha   90.00
_cell.angle_beta   90.00
_cell.angle_gamma   90.00
#
_symmetry.space_group_name_H-M   'P 1'
#
loop_
_entity.id
_entity.type
_entity.pdbx_description
1 polymer ?
#
loop_
_entity_poly.entity_id
_entity_poly.type
_entity_poly.pdbx_seq_one_letter_code
_entity_poly.pdbx_strand_id
1 'polypeptide(L)'
;PRGGRPAPRLRPGATPRVIAKLPVAGRPHMPQLEMLSLQMAGVAGVEVCHAELAPLSAIAAEHSYALPDEPEFLAVTRFDRDGARRIHFEDFAQVLAVDPMHKYSGSYLDMALAMRAFPSLGEDAVLELVRRLVVNDLLGNPDAHLKNFGVLYPDVIAPRLAPAYDIVAYAALQGVEGHALPLLPAPVSATAARRTAMFTPANVRAFCFSAGVHEPRMRRVVADTTRLARDQWPAMIDASALPAPWKK
;
A
#
# COMPACT_ATOMS: atom_id res chain seq x y z
N PRO A 1 30.73 -7.44 -0.08
CA PRO A 1 30.73 -6.09 0.43
C PRO A 1 29.42 -5.45 0.01
N ARG A 2 28.50 -5.28 0.97
CA ARG A 2 27.20 -4.65 0.73
C ARG A 2 27.44 -3.15 0.71
N GLY A 3 27.60 -2.56 -0.49
CA GLY A 3 27.62 -1.13 -0.67
C GLY A 3 26.25 -0.54 -0.31
N GLY A 4 26.12 -0.04 0.91
CA GLY A 4 24.98 0.77 1.31
C GLY A 4 24.93 2.01 0.41
N ARG A 5 23.80 2.24 -0.25
CA ARG A 5 23.58 3.44 -1.06
C ARG A 5 23.60 4.65 -0.12
N PRO A 6 24.41 5.69 -0.37
CA PRO A 6 24.36 6.90 0.43
C PRO A 6 22.98 7.56 0.26
N ALA A 7 22.32 7.86 1.36
CA ALA A 7 21.09 8.65 1.32
C ALA A 7 21.39 10.07 0.79
N PRO A 8 20.49 10.69 0.00
CA PRO A 8 20.67 12.06 -0.45
C PRO A 8 20.89 12.98 0.76
N ARG A 9 21.94 13.80 0.71
CA ARG A 9 22.26 14.74 1.79
C ARG A 9 21.27 15.91 1.72
N LEU A 10 20.39 15.98 2.70
CA LEU A 10 19.50 17.13 2.88
C LEU A 10 20.30 18.34 3.40
N ARG A 11 19.87 19.56 3.03
CA ARG A 11 20.38 20.78 3.66
C ARG A 11 20.21 20.67 5.19
N PRO A 12 21.24 21.04 5.99
CA PRO A 12 21.11 21.05 7.44
C PRO A 12 19.87 21.85 7.87
N GLY A 13 19.01 21.26 8.71
CA GLY A 13 17.79 21.90 9.19
C GLY A 13 16.53 21.72 8.33
N ALA A 14 16.63 21.17 7.11
CA ALA A 14 15.44 20.90 6.30
C ALA A 14 14.76 19.59 6.71
N THR A 15 13.46 19.64 6.98
CA THR A 15 12.64 18.44 7.18
C THR A 15 12.12 17.98 5.82
N PRO A 16 12.52 16.78 5.32
CA PRO A 16 12.06 16.32 4.02
C PRO A 16 10.54 16.11 4.04
N ARG A 17 9.86 16.73 3.09
CA ARG A 17 8.39 16.64 2.94
C ARG A 17 7.96 15.67 1.87
N VAL A 18 8.87 15.24 1.03
CA VAL A 18 8.62 14.38 -0.14
C VAL A 18 9.56 13.17 -0.08
N ILE A 19 9.03 12.02 -0.45
CA ILE A 19 9.80 10.82 -0.77
C ILE A 19 9.84 10.73 -2.29
N ALA A 20 11.04 10.74 -2.88
CA ALA A 20 11.22 10.55 -4.31
C ALA A 20 11.42 9.05 -4.60
N LYS A 21 10.49 8.44 -5.31
CA LYS A 21 10.62 7.09 -5.84
C LYS A 21 11.15 7.18 -7.27
N LEU A 22 12.45 6.96 -7.40
CA LEU A 22 13.17 7.10 -8.66
C LEU A 22 12.90 5.92 -9.58
N PRO A 23 12.96 6.13 -10.91
CA PRO A 23 12.92 5.05 -11.88
C PRO A 23 14.01 4.01 -11.60
N VAL A 24 13.75 2.75 -11.91
CA VAL A 24 14.67 1.64 -11.67
C VAL A 24 15.09 1.05 -13.02
N ALA A 25 16.40 0.91 -13.23
CA ALA A 25 16.93 0.27 -14.42
C ALA A 25 16.35 -1.14 -14.63
N GLY A 26 15.92 -1.44 -15.85
CA GLY A 26 15.29 -2.72 -16.21
C GLY A 26 13.82 -2.85 -15.78
N ARG A 27 13.23 -1.82 -15.18
CA ARG A 27 11.80 -1.76 -14.85
C ARG A 27 11.22 -0.40 -15.24
N PRO A 28 11.04 -0.14 -16.55
CA PRO A 28 10.50 1.12 -17.04
C PRO A 28 9.05 1.34 -16.52
N HIS A 29 8.62 2.60 -16.52
CA HIS A 29 7.25 3.02 -16.18
C HIS A 29 6.76 2.68 -14.76
N MET A 30 7.64 2.27 -13.84
CA MET A 30 7.21 1.96 -12.46
C MET A 30 6.63 3.17 -11.71
N PRO A 31 7.19 4.40 -11.83
CA PRO A 31 6.58 5.59 -11.27
C PRO A 31 5.16 5.84 -11.77
N GLN A 32 4.93 5.68 -13.08
CA GLN A 32 3.62 5.87 -13.73
C GLN A 32 2.64 4.78 -13.32
N LEU A 33 3.09 3.53 -13.20
CA LEU A 33 2.27 2.41 -12.76
C LEU A 33 1.83 2.59 -11.31
N GLU A 34 2.73 2.98 -10.41
CA GLU A 34 2.37 3.22 -9.01
C GLU A 34 1.43 4.43 -8.88
N MET A 35 1.66 5.51 -9.64
CA MET A 35 0.78 6.67 -9.66
C MET A 35 -0.64 6.29 -10.10
N LEU A 36 -0.78 5.55 -11.21
CA LEU A 36 -2.08 5.07 -11.67
C LEU A 36 -2.74 4.16 -10.62
N SER A 37 -1.98 3.26 -9.99
CA SER A 37 -2.50 2.35 -8.97
C SER A 37 -3.05 3.10 -7.75
N LEU A 38 -2.36 4.16 -7.29
CA LEU A 38 -2.84 5.04 -6.22
C LEU A 38 -4.12 5.78 -6.62
N GLN A 39 -4.20 6.30 -7.86
CA GLN A 39 -5.41 6.93 -8.38
C GLN A 39 -6.58 5.94 -8.45
N MET A 40 -6.34 4.72 -8.96
CA MET A 40 -7.33 3.64 -9.00
C MET A 40 -7.80 3.24 -7.61
N ALA A 41 -6.91 3.18 -6.63
CA ALA A 41 -7.27 2.94 -5.24
C ALA A 41 -8.15 4.07 -4.67
N GLY A 42 -7.82 5.32 -4.96
CA GLY A 42 -8.58 6.49 -4.53
C GLY A 42 -10.02 6.48 -5.05
N VAL A 43 -10.23 6.21 -6.35
CA VAL A 43 -11.59 6.14 -6.93
C VAL A 43 -12.38 4.92 -6.45
N ALA A 44 -11.70 3.86 -6.00
CA ALA A 44 -12.32 2.72 -5.34
C ALA A 44 -12.66 2.99 -3.85
N GLY A 45 -12.43 4.21 -3.37
CA GLY A 45 -12.80 4.68 -2.05
C GLY A 45 -11.74 4.52 -0.96
N VAL A 46 -10.49 4.17 -1.32
CA VAL A 46 -9.37 4.10 -0.38
C VAL A 46 -8.83 5.49 -0.08
N GLU A 47 -8.57 5.81 1.19
CA GLU A 47 -7.80 6.98 1.56
C GLU A 47 -6.33 6.76 1.20
N VAL A 48 -5.84 7.42 0.14
CA VAL A 48 -4.48 7.28 -0.37
C VAL A 48 -3.59 8.47 0.00
N CYS A 49 -2.29 8.26 0.07
CA CYS A 49 -1.31 9.33 0.21
C CYS A 49 -1.33 10.25 -1.03
N HIS A 50 -0.98 11.51 -0.83
CA HIS A 50 -0.80 12.44 -1.95
C HIS A 50 0.49 12.10 -2.69
N ALA A 51 0.38 11.90 -4.00
CA ALA A 51 1.50 11.61 -4.89
C ALA A 51 1.29 12.31 -6.24
N GLU A 52 2.39 12.62 -6.91
CA GLU A 52 2.41 13.22 -8.26
C GLU A 52 3.63 12.74 -9.04
N LEU A 53 3.53 12.71 -10.36
CA LEU A 53 4.68 12.53 -11.23
C LEU A 53 5.40 13.88 -11.37
N ALA A 54 6.69 13.87 -11.12
CA ALA A 54 7.52 15.06 -11.21
C ALA A 54 8.72 14.80 -12.15
N PRO A 55 9.17 15.81 -12.92
CA PRO A 55 10.29 15.64 -13.81
C PRO A 55 11.58 15.36 -13.05
N LEU A 56 12.41 14.44 -13.53
CA LEU A 56 13.71 14.12 -12.92
C LEU A 56 14.60 15.36 -12.77
N SER A 57 14.45 16.35 -13.66
CA SER A 57 15.15 17.64 -13.59
C SER A 57 14.80 18.47 -12.34
N ALA A 58 13.69 18.16 -11.66
CA ALA A 58 13.33 18.82 -10.40
C ALA A 58 14.17 18.34 -9.20
N ILE A 59 14.95 17.28 -9.36
CA ILE A 59 15.86 16.78 -8.33
C ILE A 59 17.14 17.61 -8.36
N ALA A 60 17.18 18.65 -7.53
CA ALA A 60 18.32 19.54 -7.43
C ALA A 60 19.51 18.98 -6.60
N ALA A 61 19.35 17.80 -6.02
CA ALA A 61 20.40 17.18 -5.20
C ALA A 61 21.43 16.48 -6.10
N GLU A 62 22.73 16.71 -5.82
CA GLU A 62 23.78 15.86 -6.41
C GLU A 62 23.54 14.40 -6.00
N HIS A 63 23.46 13.53 -6.97
CA HIS A 63 23.33 12.08 -6.76
C HIS A 63 24.32 11.31 -7.64
N SER A 64 24.83 10.23 -7.07
CA SER A 64 25.75 9.31 -7.77
C SER A 64 25.01 8.15 -8.47
N TYR A 65 23.70 8.22 -8.60
CA TYR A 65 22.91 7.17 -9.23
C TYR A 65 22.88 7.35 -10.75
N ALA A 66 23.18 6.28 -11.49
CA ALA A 66 22.83 6.20 -12.89
C ALA A 66 21.29 6.02 -12.97
N LEU A 67 20.61 7.09 -13.31
CA LEU A 67 19.16 7.03 -13.55
C LEU A 67 18.92 6.49 -14.98
N PRO A 68 17.89 5.66 -15.18
CA PRO A 68 17.47 5.29 -16.53
C PRO A 68 16.96 6.54 -17.27
N ASP A 69 16.92 6.45 -18.60
CA ASP A 69 16.39 7.51 -19.47
C ASP A 69 14.85 7.55 -19.39
N GLU A 70 14.36 7.96 -18.23
CA GLU A 70 12.94 8.20 -17.98
C GLU A 70 12.75 9.65 -17.54
N PRO A 71 11.67 10.30 -18.00
CA PRO A 71 11.50 11.75 -17.75
C PRO A 71 11.09 12.09 -16.32
N GLU A 72 10.49 11.13 -15.58
CA GLU A 72 9.75 11.41 -14.36
C GLU A 72 10.09 10.43 -13.22
N PHE A 73 9.84 10.88 -12.00
CA PHE A 73 9.82 10.07 -10.79
C PHE A 73 8.49 10.27 -10.05
N LEU A 74 8.15 9.36 -9.14
CA LEU A 74 6.98 9.53 -8.29
C LEU A 74 7.38 10.30 -7.01
N ALA A 75 6.81 11.48 -6.86
CA ALA A 75 6.94 12.32 -5.67
C ALA A 75 5.77 12.02 -4.71
N VAL A 76 6.06 11.39 -3.57
CA VAL A 76 5.07 11.08 -2.55
C VAL A 76 5.19 12.06 -1.40
N THR A 77 4.12 12.81 -1.13
CA THR A 77 4.09 13.73 0.02
C THR A 77 4.06 12.94 1.32
N ARG A 78 4.95 13.29 2.23
CA ARG A 78 5.03 12.62 3.54
C ARG A 78 3.85 13.00 4.41
N PHE A 79 3.00 12.04 4.70
CA PHE A 79 1.83 12.17 5.58
C PHE A 79 2.21 12.22 7.08
N ASP A 80 3.45 11.82 7.43
CA ASP A 80 4.00 11.88 8.78
C ASP A 80 4.71 13.22 9.08
N ARG A 81 4.32 14.28 8.35
CA ARG A 81 4.81 15.66 8.53
C ARG A 81 3.66 16.65 8.57
N ASP A 82 3.70 17.50 9.58
CA ASP A 82 2.80 18.65 9.72
C ASP A 82 3.66 19.91 9.92
N GLY A 83 3.87 20.66 8.86
CA GLY A 83 4.86 21.74 8.86
C GLY A 83 6.27 21.23 9.18
N ALA A 84 6.85 21.73 10.26
CA ALA A 84 8.13 21.27 10.81
C ALA A 84 8.00 20.10 11.79
N ARG A 85 6.76 19.80 12.24
CA ARG A 85 6.48 18.74 13.21
C ARG A 85 6.57 17.39 12.52
N ARG A 86 7.20 16.42 13.19
CA ARG A 86 7.15 15.00 12.84
C ARG A 86 6.02 14.35 13.61
N ILE A 87 5.15 13.64 12.88
CA ILE A 87 4.12 12.77 13.46
C ILE A 87 4.74 11.39 13.57
N HIS A 88 4.66 10.76 14.74
CA HIS A 88 5.13 9.39 14.90
C HIS A 88 4.32 8.44 14.02
N PHE A 89 5.01 7.51 13.39
CA PHE A 89 4.45 6.53 12.47
C PHE A 89 5.08 5.17 12.74
N GLU A 90 4.25 4.14 12.80
CA GLU A 90 4.67 2.74 12.87
C GLU A 90 3.99 1.93 11.78
N ASP A 91 4.77 1.14 11.04
CA ASP A 91 4.20 0.12 10.17
C ASP A 91 3.73 -1.10 11.00
N PHE A 92 2.87 -1.96 10.41
CA PHE A 92 2.34 -3.11 11.16
C PHE A 92 3.39 -4.17 11.50
N ALA A 93 4.55 -4.21 10.87
CA ALA A 93 5.65 -5.03 11.36
C ALA A 93 6.15 -4.51 12.72
N GLN A 94 6.22 -3.18 12.90
CA GLN A 94 6.58 -2.56 14.18
C GLN A 94 5.47 -2.75 15.23
N VAL A 95 4.21 -2.48 14.88
CA VAL A 95 3.05 -2.64 15.78
C VAL A 95 2.93 -4.07 16.31
N LEU A 96 3.21 -5.07 15.46
CA LEU A 96 3.16 -6.49 15.80
C LEU A 96 4.49 -7.05 16.33
N ALA A 97 5.51 -6.19 16.50
CA ALA A 97 6.87 -6.58 16.90
C ALA A 97 7.48 -7.70 16.01
N VAL A 98 7.19 -7.67 14.72
CA VAL A 98 7.72 -8.60 13.71
C VAL A 98 9.01 -8.04 13.13
N ASP A 99 10.06 -8.86 13.09
CA ASP A 99 11.32 -8.48 12.47
C ASP A 99 11.10 -8.07 11.00
N PRO A 100 11.70 -6.95 10.52
CA PRO A 100 11.57 -6.50 9.13
C PRO A 100 11.90 -7.56 8.07
N MET A 101 12.76 -8.52 8.38
CA MET A 101 13.07 -9.65 7.49
C MET A 101 11.91 -10.64 7.35
N HIS A 102 10.97 -10.62 8.30
CA HIS A 102 9.77 -11.46 8.33
C HIS A 102 8.49 -10.71 7.97
N LYS A 103 8.59 -9.62 7.23
CA LYS A 103 7.47 -8.75 6.84
C LYS A 103 6.30 -9.46 6.12
N TYR A 104 6.53 -10.66 5.60
CA TYR A 104 5.54 -11.53 4.97
C TYR A 104 5.01 -12.62 5.91
N SER A 105 5.22 -12.50 7.22
CA SER A 105 4.70 -13.43 8.23
C SER A 105 3.35 -12.99 8.75
N GLY A 106 2.56 -13.95 9.27
CA GLY A 106 1.24 -13.66 9.84
C GLY A 106 0.13 -13.57 8.80
N SER A 107 -0.91 -12.84 9.15
CA SER A 107 -2.13 -12.69 8.35
C SER A 107 -2.68 -11.26 8.43
N TYR A 108 -3.60 -10.92 7.54
CA TYR A 108 -4.33 -9.63 7.64
C TYR A 108 -5.27 -9.59 8.86
N LEU A 109 -5.68 -10.75 9.39
CA LEU A 109 -6.42 -10.81 10.66
C LEU A 109 -5.57 -10.30 11.82
N ASP A 110 -4.26 -10.58 11.85
CA ASP A 110 -3.38 -10.10 12.94
C ASP A 110 -3.35 -8.56 12.96
N MET A 111 -3.32 -7.92 11.77
CA MET A 111 -3.43 -6.45 11.67
C MET A 111 -4.80 -5.95 12.17
N ALA A 112 -5.88 -6.61 11.79
CA ALA A 112 -7.23 -6.25 12.23
C ALA A 112 -7.39 -6.35 13.75
N LEU A 113 -6.85 -7.41 14.37
CA LEU A 113 -6.85 -7.60 15.82
C LEU A 113 -6.03 -6.51 16.52
N ALA A 114 -4.86 -6.17 16.00
CA ALA A 114 -4.06 -5.05 16.52
C ALA A 114 -4.82 -3.72 16.42
N MET A 115 -5.51 -3.45 15.30
CA MET A 115 -6.35 -2.25 15.17
C MET A 115 -7.47 -2.23 16.19
N ARG A 116 -8.12 -3.37 16.45
CA ARG A 116 -9.19 -3.48 17.43
C ARG A 116 -8.73 -3.24 18.88
N ALA A 117 -7.44 -3.44 19.15
CA ALA A 117 -6.85 -3.13 20.47
C ALA A 117 -6.72 -1.61 20.72
N PHE A 118 -6.77 -0.77 19.66
CA PHE A 118 -6.77 0.69 19.80
C PHE A 118 -8.20 1.24 19.72
N PRO A 119 -8.72 1.82 20.81
CA PRO A 119 -10.10 2.33 20.84
C PRO A 119 -10.40 3.36 19.74
N SER A 120 -9.40 4.17 19.34
CA SER A 120 -9.54 5.21 18.33
C SER A 120 -9.64 4.68 16.89
N LEU A 121 -9.19 3.46 16.63
CA LEU A 121 -9.27 2.85 15.29
C LEU A 121 -10.61 2.14 15.09
N GLY A 122 -11.00 1.28 16.01
CA GLY A 122 -12.31 0.63 16.01
C GLY A 122 -12.59 -0.23 14.78
N GLU A 123 -13.88 -0.45 14.50
CA GLU A 123 -14.35 -1.23 13.35
C GLU A 123 -14.12 -0.51 12.02
N ASP A 124 -14.24 0.81 11.98
CA ASP A 124 -14.12 1.58 10.74
C ASP A 124 -12.71 1.49 10.14
N ALA A 125 -11.67 1.47 10.96
CA ALA A 125 -10.30 1.27 10.49
C ALA A 125 -10.09 -0.15 9.93
N VAL A 126 -10.72 -1.17 10.53
CA VAL A 126 -10.68 -2.55 9.99
C VAL A 126 -11.43 -2.62 8.65
N LEU A 127 -12.55 -1.93 8.50
CA LEU A 127 -13.27 -1.86 7.23
C LEU A 127 -12.48 -1.12 6.15
N GLU A 128 -11.72 -0.08 6.54
CA GLU A 128 -10.78 0.58 5.63
C GLU A 128 -9.62 -0.36 5.23
N LEU A 129 -9.07 -1.15 6.18
CA LEU A 129 -8.11 -2.21 5.84
C LEU A 129 -8.71 -3.17 4.81
N VAL A 130 -9.94 -3.66 5.02
CA VAL A 130 -10.63 -4.55 4.07
C VAL A 130 -10.73 -3.91 2.68
N ARG A 131 -11.09 -2.63 2.59
CA ARG A 131 -11.14 -1.91 1.32
C ARG A 131 -9.79 -1.92 0.61
N ARG A 132 -8.70 -1.65 1.32
CA ARG A 132 -7.34 -1.70 0.78
C ARG A 132 -6.95 -3.10 0.31
N LEU A 133 -7.37 -4.13 1.06
CA LEU A 133 -7.12 -5.52 0.67
C LEU A 133 -7.87 -5.90 -0.61
N VAL A 134 -9.13 -5.46 -0.78
CA VAL A 134 -9.89 -5.66 -2.03
C VAL A 134 -9.16 -4.99 -3.21
N VAL A 135 -8.70 -3.76 -3.03
CA VAL A 135 -7.95 -3.05 -4.08
C VAL A 135 -6.66 -3.79 -4.43
N ASN A 136 -5.87 -4.20 -3.43
CA ASN A 136 -4.63 -4.94 -3.67
C ASN A 136 -4.86 -6.30 -4.34
N ASP A 137 -5.96 -6.99 -4.00
CA ASP A 137 -6.39 -8.24 -4.63
C ASP A 137 -6.72 -8.03 -6.11
N LEU A 138 -7.55 -7.01 -6.41
CA LEU A 138 -7.94 -6.67 -7.78
C LEU A 138 -6.76 -6.19 -8.64
N LEU A 139 -5.77 -5.51 -8.05
CA LEU A 139 -4.54 -5.06 -8.73
C LEU A 139 -3.48 -6.17 -8.84
N GLY A 140 -3.75 -7.35 -8.26
CA GLY A 140 -2.79 -8.46 -8.22
C GLY A 140 -1.49 -8.07 -7.51
N ASN A 141 -1.56 -7.32 -6.40
CA ASN A 141 -0.39 -6.86 -5.66
C ASN A 141 0.08 -7.91 -4.63
N PRO A 142 1.15 -8.68 -4.88
CA PRO A 142 1.67 -9.67 -3.95
C PRO A 142 2.61 -9.07 -2.90
N ASP A 143 2.84 -7.76 -2.94
CA ASP A 143 3.78 -7.07 -2.05
C ASP A 143 3.07 -6.24 -0.96
N ALA A 144 1.76 -6.41 -0.77
CA ALA A 144 0.97 -5.74 0.27
C ALA A 144 1.23 -6.35 1.67
N HIS A 145 2.50 -6.33 2.12
CA HIS A 145 2.96 -6.92 3.38
C HIS A 145 2.77 -5.99 4.59
N LEU A 146 3.14 -6.45 5.80
CA LEU A 146 2.97 -5.71 7.06
C LEU A 146 3.52 -4.28 7.03
N LYS A 147 4.58 -4.02 6.27
CA LYS A 147 5.22 -2.69 6.21
C LYS A 147 4.54 -1.71 5.24
N ASN A 148 3.54 -2.17 4.47
CA ASN A 148 2.78 -1.32 3.54
C ASN A 148 1.48 -0.79 4.15
N PHE A 149 1.28 -1.06 5.43
CA PHE A 149 0.19 -0.54 6.24
C PHE A 149 0.77 0.03 7.53
N GLY A 150 0.19 1.10 8.05
CA GLY A 150 0.74 1.69 9.26
C GLY A 150 -0.24 2.59 9.99
N VAL A 151 0.18 3.00 11.16
CA VAL A 151 -0.57 3.83 12.11
C VAL A 151 0.20 5.13 12.34
N LEU A 152 -0.51 6.24 12.30
CA LEU A 152 -0.03 7.57 12.67
C LEU A 152 -0.49 7.90 14.08
N TYR A 153 0.38 8.56 14.82
CA TYR A 153 0.11 9.06 16.18
C TYR A 153 0.16 10.60 16.19
N PRO A 154 -0.86 11.28 15.60
CA PRO A 154 -0.93 12.75 15.64
C PRO A 154 -1.10 13.24 17.08
N ASP A 155 -1.74 12.43 17.90
CA ASP A 155 -1.83 12.50 19.33
C ASP A 155 -1.34 11.17 19.94
N VAL A 156 -0.66 11.22 21.08
CA VAL A 156 -0.05 10.05 21.74
C VAL A 156 -1.09 8.98 22.07
N ILE A 157 -2.34 9.37 22.34
CA ILE A 157 -3.40 8.47 22.82
C ILE A 157 -4.44 8.11 21.74
N ALA A 158 -4.45 8.81 20.61
CA ALA A 158 -5.45 8.63 19.54
C ALA A 158 -4.80 8.33 18.19
N PRO A 159 -4.24 7.13 17.99
CA PRO A 159 -3.70 6.73 16.71
C PRO A 159 -4.80 6.67 15.64
N ARG A 160 -4.41 6.91 14.39
CA ARG A 160 -5.24 6.73 13.20
C ARG A 160 -4.53 5.91 12.14
N LEU A 161 -5.29 5.22 11.30
CA LEU A 161 -4.71 4.52 10.16
C LEU A 161 -4.05 5.54 9.22
N ALA A 162 -2.81 5.27 8.80
CA ALA A 162 -2.13 6.13 7.84
C ALA A 162 -2.83 6.02 6.46
N PRO A 163 -2.80 7.06 5.61
CA PRO A 163 -3.22 6.91 4.22
C PRO A 163 -2.51 5.75 3.54
N ALA A 164 -3.16 5.09 2.59
CA ALA A 164 -2.55 3.99 1.85
C ALA A 164 -1.42 4.50 0.95
N TYR A 165 -0.35 3.74 0.87
CA TYR A 165 0.86 4.02 0.09
C TYR A 165 1.41 2.71 -0.46
N ASP A 166 2.32 2.81 -1.43
CA ASP A 166 3.02 1.65 -1.99
C ASP A 166 2.08 0.60 -2.59
N ILE A 167 1.04 1.09 -3.29
CA ILE A 167 0.09 0.26 -4.03
C ILE A 167 0.55 0.21 -5.48
N VAL A 168 0.77 -1.00 -6.00
CA VAL A 168 1.23 -1.22 -7.38
C VAL A 168 0.39 -2.30 -8.05
N ALA A 169 -0.09 -2.03 -9.27
CA ALA A 169 -0.83 -2.99 -10.09
C ALA A 169 0.12 -4.03 -10.72
N TYR A 170 0.58 -4.99 -9.93
CA TYR A 170 1.47 -6.04 -10.40
C TYR A 170 0.83 -6.95 -11.45
N ALA A 171 -0.50 -7.00 -11.54
CA ALA A 171 -1.20 -7.69 -12.62
C ALA A 171 -0.78 -7.20 -14.02
N ALA A 172 -0.32 -5.93 -14.15
CA ALA A 172 0.24 -5.39 -15.38
C ALA A 172 1.62 -6.02 -15.72
N LEU A 173 2.30 -6.62 -14.73
CA LEU A 173 3.61 -7.23 -14.87
C LEU A 173 3.43 -8.75 -14.95
N GLN A 174 3.88 -9.37 -16.03
CA GLN A 174 3.72 -10.81 -16.26
C GLN A 174 4.42 -11.65 -15.17
N GLY A 175 3.79 -12.76 -14.79
CA GLY A 175 4.38 -13.78 -13.91
C GLY A 175 4.32 -13.49 -12.41
N VAL A 176 3.50 -12.50 -12.01
CA VAL A 176 3.30 -12.15 -10.58
C VAL A 176 1.89 -12.58 -10.15
N GLU A 177 1.78 -13.45 -9.16
CA GLU A 177 0.51 -13.99 -8.68
C GLU A 177 0.46 -14.06 -7.15
N GLY A 178 -0.76 -13.99 -6.58
CA GLY A 178 -1.08 -14.23 -5.18
C GLY A 178 -1.10 -12.96 -4.32
N HIS A 179 -1.13 -13.17 -3.01
CA HIS A 179 -1.22 -12.12 -1.99
C HIS A 179 0.05 -12.12 -1.13
N ALA A 180 0.39 -10.98 -0.54
CA ALA A 180 1.50 -10.88 0.40
C ALA A 180 1.26 -11.73 1.65
N LEU A 181 0.06 -11.66 2.21
CA LEU A 181 -0.37 -12.39 3.41
C LEU A 181 -1.72 -13.07 3.17
N PRO A 182 -2.03 -14.18 3.87
CA PRO A 182 -3.37 -14.73 3.89
C PRO A 182 -4.33 -13.81 4.67
N LEU A 183 -5.63 -13.87 4.36
CA LEU A 183 -6.64 -13.13 5.13
C LEU A 183 -6.73 -13.63 6.58
N LEU A 184 -6.68 -14.94 6.76
CA LEU A 184 -6.74 -15.64 8.04
C LEU A 184 -5.45 -16.41 8.26
N PRO A 185 -5.04 -16.68 9.52
CA PRO A 185 -3.92 -17.57 9.79
C PRO A 185 -4.13 -18.92 9.10
N ALA A 186 -3.15 -19.36 8.33
CA ALA A 186 -3.26 -20.59 7.54
C ALA A 186 -2.46 -21.72 8.21
N PRO A 187 -3.07 -22.90 8.42
CA PRO A 187 -2.36 -24.07 8.92
C PRO A 187 -1.44 -24.73 7.87
N VAL A 188 -1.55 -24.34 6.62
CA VAL A 188 -0.80 -24.89 5.46
C VAL A 188 0.21 -23.84 4.97
N SER A 189 1.25 -24.31 4.25
CA SER A 189 2.34 -23.43 3.77
C SER A 189 1.80 -22.08 3.29
N ALA A 190 2.38 -21.01 3.79
CA ALA A 190 1.96 -19.63 3.48
C ALA A 190 1.81 -19.36 1.97
N THR A 191 2.57 -20.07 1.14
CA THR A 191 2.53 -19.98 -0.33
C THR A 191 1.22 -20.50 -0.93
N ALA A 192 0.65 -21.59 -0.40
CA ALA A 192 -0.63 -22.12 -0.89
C ALA A 192 -1.81 -21.22 -0.48
N ALA A 193 -1.79 -20.69 0.74
CA ALA A 193 -2.81 -19.78 1.25
C ALA A 193 -2.86 -18.46 0.47
N ARG A 194 -1.72 -18.00 -0.06
CA ARG A 194 -1.62 -16.76 -0.86
C ARG A 194 -2.21 -16.86 -2.28
N ARG A 195 -2.46 -18.08 -2.77
CA ARG A 195 -3.03 -18.32 -4.11
C ARG A 195 -4.53 -18.60 -4.10
N THR A 196 -5.15 -18.67 -2.92
CA THR A 196 -6.59 -18.92 -2.79
C THR A 196 -7.37 -17.59 -2.79
N ALA A 197 -8.62 -17.63 -3.27
CA ALA A 197 -9.49 -16.45 -3.23
C ALA A 197 -9.63 -15.92 -1.80
N MET A 198 -9.26 -14.65 -1.61
CA MET A 198 -9.22 -14.01 -0.28
C MET A 198 -10.63 -13.85 0.29
N PHE A 199 -11.57 -13.33 -0.49
CA PHE A 199 -12.91 -12.94 -0.04
C PHE A 199 -13.99 -13.97 -0.32
N THR A 200 -13.73 -15.26 -0.03
CA THR A 200 -14.80 -16.27 -0.06
C THR A 200 -15.81 -15.99 1.05
N PRO A 201 -17.11 -16.42 0.89
CA PRO A 201 -18.10 -16.26 1.96
C PRO A 201 -17.67 -16.88 3.30
N ALA A 202 -16.91 -17.97 3.27
CA ALA A 202 -16.38 -18.63 4.47
C ALA A 202 -15.31 -17.78 5.15
N ASN A 203 -14.34 -17.26 4.37
CA ASN A 203 -13.28 -16.41 4.88
C ASN A 203 -13.82 -15.10 5.45
N VAL A 204 -14.79 -14.48 4.77
CA VAL A 204 -15.45 -13.26 5.26
C VAL A 204 -16.12 -13.49 6.61
N ARG A 205 -16.91 -14.57 6.77
CA ARG A 205 -17.54 -14.91 8.06
C ARG A 205 -16.51 -15.15 9.16
N ALA A 206 -15.48 -15.95 8.87
CA ALA A 206 -14.45 -16.27 9.85
C ALA A 206 -13.65 -15.02 10.27
N PHE A 207 -13.28 -14.16 9.31
CA PHE A 207 -12.61 -12.89 9.60
C PHE A 207 -13.48 -11.98 10.47
N CYS A 208 -14.74 -11.78 10.09
CA CYS A 208 -15.68 -10.95 10.85
C CYS A 208 -15.88 -11.46 12.27
N PHE A 209 -16.06 -12.77 12.44
CA PHE A 209 -16.19 -13.38 13.76
C PHE A 209 -14.94 -13.14 14.62
N SER A 210 -13.75 -13.39 14.06
CA SER A 210 -12.48 -13.26 14.79
C SER A 210 -12.12 -11.80 15.09
N ALA A 211 -12.34 -10.87 14.15
CA ALA A 211 -12.03 -9.46 14.32
C ALA A 211 -13.13 -8.65 15.03
N GLY A 212 -14.28 -9.26 15.35
CA GLY A 212 -15.42 -8.56 15.94
C GLY A 212 -16.00 -7.49 15.01
N VAL A 213 -16.07 -7.76 13.71
CA VAL A 213 -16.58 -6.86 12.67
C VAL A 213 -17.95 -7.32 12.20
N HIS A 214 -18.86 -6.38 11.98
CA HIS A 214 -20.21 -6.68 11.50
C HIS A 214 -20.21 -7.15 10.05
N GLU A 215 -20.49 -8.44 9.82
CA GLU A 215 -20.37 -9.09 8.50
C GLU A 215 -21.10 -8.34 7.37
N PRO A 216 -22.36 -7.86 7.51
CA PRO A 216 -23.03 -7.08 6.48
C PRO A 216 -22.27 -5.81 6.07
N ARG A 217 -21.58 -5.13 7.02
CA ARG A 217 -20.75 -3.96 6.70
C ARG A 217 -19.53 -4.36 5.87
N MET A 218 -18.82 -5.41 6.27
CA MET A 218 -17.67 -5.91 5.50
C MET A 218 -18.08 -6.33 4.08
N ARG A 219 -19.20 -7.08 3.94
CA ARG A 219 -19.73 -7.47 2.62
C ARG A 219 -20.06 -6.26 1.75
N ARG A 220 -20.63 -5.22 2.34
CA ARG A 220 -20.91 -3.96 1.63
C ARG A 220 -19.63 -3.31 1.16
N VAL A 221 -18.61 -3.20 2.02
CA VAL A 221 -17.30 -2.63 1.64
C VAL A 221 -16.68 -3.41 0.48
N VAL A 222 -16.68 -4.74 0.53
CA VAL A 222 -16.16 -5.57 -0.57
C VAL A 222 -16.95 -5.30 -1.86
N ALA A 223 -18.28 -5.32 -1.81
CA ALA A 223 -19.13 -5.12 -2.98
C ALA A 223 -18.98 -3.71 -3.57
N ASP A 224 -19.02 -2.67 -2.74
CA ASP A 224 -18.91 -1.27 -3.20
C ASP A 224 -17.54 -0.98 -3.79
N THR A 225 -16.46 -1.43 -3.17
CA THR A 225 -15.10 -1.27 -3.67
C THR A 225 -14.93 -1.97 -5.02
N THR A 226 -15.40 -3.21 -5.14
CA THR A 226 -15.34 -3.97 -6.40
C THR A 226 -16.18 -3.30 -7.49
N ARG A 227 -17.37 -2.79 -7.16
CA ARG A 227 -18.23 -2.06 -8.10
C ARG A 227 -17.55 -0.79 -8.60
N LEU A 228 -17.00 0.04 -7.70
CA LEU A 228 -16.29 1.27 -8.07
C LEU A 228 -15.09 0.97 -8.98
N ALA A 229 -14.31 -0.05 -8.64
CA ALA A 229 -13.19 -0.48 -9.46
C ALA A 229 -13.65 -0.89 -10.87
N ARG A 230 -14.64 -1.78 -10.98
CA ARG A 230 -15.20 -2.23 -12.26
C ARG A 230 -15.72 -1.08 -13.12
N ASP A 231 -16.38 -0.11 -12.51
CA ASP A 231 -17.05 0.98 -13.22
C ASP A 231 -16.07 2.09 -13.65
N GLN A 232 -14.94 2.27 -12.94
CA GLN A 232 -14.02 3.40 -13.14
C GLN A 232 -12.67 3.01 -13.77
N TRP A 233 -12.09 1.89 -13.35
CA TRP A 233 -10.72 1.54 -13.72
C TRP A 233 -10.49 1.34 -15.23
N PRO A 234 -11.40 0.73 -16.01
CA PRO A 234 -11.18 0.54 -17.44
C PRO A 234 -10.86 1.86 -18.16
N ALA A 235 -11.65 2.91 -17.92
CA ALA A 235 -11.42 4.20 -18.53
C ALA A 235 -10.10 4.86 -18.09
N MET A 236 -9.71 4.67 -16.82
CA MET A 236 -8.44 5.19 -16.30
C MET A 236 -7.24 4.46 -16.91
N ILE A 237 -7.33 3.14 -17.05
CA ILE A 237 -6.30 2.31 -17.68
C ILE A 237 -6.14 2.71 -19.14
N ASP A 238 -7.23 2.83 -19.88
CA ASP A 238 -7.21 3.21 -21.31
C ASP A 238 -6.60 4.61 -21.52
N ALA A 239 -6.96 5.56 -20.66
CA ALA A 239 -6.45 6.92 -20.72
C ALA A 239 -4.99 7.08 -20.23
N SER A 240 -4.43 6.09 -19.56
CA SER A 240 -3.08 6.18 -19.00
C SER A 240 -1.99 6.21 -20.07
N ALA A 241 -0.82 6.74 -19.73
CA ALA A 241 0.37 6.74 -20.59
C ALA A 241 1.14 5.41 -20.56
N LEU A 242 0.61 4.37 -19.89
CA LEU A 242 1.27 3.06 -19.80
C LEU A 242 1.30 2.35 -21.15
N PRO A 243 2.32 1.48 -21.40
CA PRO A 243 2.40 0.69 -22.61
C PRO A 243 1.17 -0.21 -22.82
N ALA A 244 0.74 -0.38 -24.08
CA ALA A 244 -0.43 -1.19 -24.43
C ALA A 244 -0.43 -2.62 -23.84
N PRO A 245 0.70 -3.35 -23.72
CA PRO A 245 0.70 -4.65 -23.06
C PRO A 245 0.32 -4.64 -21.59
N TRP A 246 0.46 -3.48 -20.91
CA TRP A 246 0.14 -3.30 -19.48
C TRP A 246 -1.31 -2.85 -19.23
N LYS A 247 -2.06 -2.57 -20.30
CA LYS A 247 -3.47 -2.15 -20.25
C LYS A 247 -4.47 -3.30 -20.43
N LYS A 248 -4.02 -4.54 -20.36
CA LYS A 248 -4.83 -5.74 -20.60
C LYS A 248 -5.38 -6.32 -19.31
#